data_a2653a52620a5b9536f2a75b84bf9419
#
_entry.id   a2653a52620a5b9536f2a75b84bf9419
#
_cell.length_a   1.000
_cell.length_b   1.000
_cell.length_c   1.000
_cell.angle_alpha   90.00
_cell.angle_beta   90.00
_cell.angle_gamma   90.00
#
_symmetry.space_group_name_H-M   'P 1'
#
loop_
_entity.id
_entity.type
_entity.pdbx_description
1 polymer ?
#
loop_
_entity_poly.entity_id
_entity_poly.type
_entity_poly.pdbx_seq_one_letter_code
_entity_poly.pdbx_strand_id
1 'polypeptide(L)'
;MTFILSVLKWLTLFALVLWGIYWAYMKFNPVFGGTPDAASMARIQQSRAFAGEMFHNLTPTTLQTSEGEPMTLWSWMNNYFLPPTGKNPTEPLPSRALDTAALKDGSLAWFGHSSVLFQTAGKRFLVDPVFYRATPLPFGGQPFRQKHPTLPPNLPPLDAVLISHDHYDHLDMRAIRELAPKVGHFYVPLGVKAHLQRWGIPDGKITEMDQLETAGLGDVKLTLTWSRHFSGRTFDGRNKTLWGSW
;
A
#
# COMPACT_ATOMS: atom_id res chain seq x y z
N MET A 1 3.88 20.21 47.98
CA MET A 1 3.37 18.83 47.72
C MET A 1 2.10 18.83 46.87
N THR A 2 1.06 19.61 47.20
CA THR A 2 -0.21 19.71 46.46
C THR A 2 -0.08 20.18 44.98
N PHE A 3 0.81 21.19 44.73
CA PHE A 3 1.05 21.67 43.37
C PHE A 3 1.67 20.61 42.45
N ILE A 4 2.68 19.89 42.91
CA ILE A 4 3.33 18.80 42.14
C ILE A 4 2.32 17.69 41.83
N LEU A 5 1.50 17.29 42.80
CA LEU A 5 0.46 16.28 42.59
C LEU A 5 -0.59 16.74 41.59
N SER A 6 -0.95 18.04 41.57
CA SER A 6 -1.86 18.61 40.58
C SER A 6 -1.24 18.58 39.21
N VAL A 7 0.01 18.98 39.04
CA VAL A 7 0.72 18.92 37.75
C VAL A 7 0.79 17.47 37.22
N LEU A 8 1.19 16.53 38.07
CA LEU A 8 1.24 15.12 37.71
C LEU A 8 -0.13 14.58 37.25
N LYS A 9 -1.21 14.94 37.98
CA LYS A 9 -2.58 14.57 37.59
C LYS A 9 -2.93 15.06 36.18
N TRP A 10 -2.64 16.32 35.89
CA TRP A 10 -2.95 16.88 34.54
C TRP A 10 -2.08 16.28 33.45
N LEU A 11 -0.80 16.00 33.72
CA LEU A 11 0.07 15.30 32.77
C LEU A 11 -0.42 13.87 32.50
N THR A 12 -0.84 13.16 33.54
CA THR A 12 -1.41 11.81 33.40
C THR A 12 -2.70 11.85 32.60
N LEU A 13 -3.62 12.77 32.90
CA LEU A 13 -4.86 12.92 32.13
C LEU A 13 -4.58 13.25 30.67
N PHE A 14 -3.65 14.16 30.40
CA PHE A 14 -3.24 14.52 29.05
C PHE A 14 -2.66 13.31 28.31
N ALA A 15 -1.79 12.52 28.94
CA ALA A 15 -1.23 11.30 28.35
C ALA A 15 -2.32 10.27 28.04
N LEU A 16 -3.31 10.08 28.95
CA LEU A 16 -4.44 9.18 28.71
C LEU A 16 -5.32 9.64 27.54
N VAL A 17 -5.56 10.94 27.42
CA VAL A 17 -6.31 11.51 26.28
C VAL A 17 -5.56 11.28 24.97
N LEU A 18 -4.25 11.54 24.93
CA LEU A 18 -3.44 11.30 23.75
C LEU A 18 -3.42 9.81 23.38
N TRP A 19 -3.28 8.94 24.36
CA TRP A 19 -3.35 7.49 24.15
C TRP A 19 -4.71 7.06 23.62
N GLY A 20 -5.81 7.60 24.17
CA GLY A 20 -7.16 7.34 23.68
C GLY A 20 -7.37 7.78 22.24
N ILE A 21 -6.87 8.97 21.87
CA ILE A 21 -6.90 9.48 20.48
C ILE A 21 -6.09 8.55 19.55
N TYR A 22 -4.87 8.19 19.95
CA TYR A 22 -4.02 7.27 19.19
C TYR A 22 -4.72 5.92 19.01
N TRP A 23 -5.25 5.32 20.08
CA TRP A 23 -5.95 4.06 20.03
C TRP A 23 -7.19 4.12 19.12
N ALA A 24 -8.01 5.18 19.22
CA ALA A 24 -9.16 5.38 18.37
C ALA A 24 -8.74 5.55 16.90
N TYR A 25 -7.69 6.30 16.64
CA TYR A 25 -7.15 6.46 15.30
C TYR A 25 -6.71 5.12 14.70
N MET A 26 -5.92 4.34 15.41
CA MET A 26 -5.45 3.02 14.97
C MET A 26 -6.60 2.05 14.73
N LYS A 27 -7.61 2.05 15.61
CA LYS A 27 -8.72 1.09 15.55
C LYS A 27 -9.76 1.44 14.49
N PHE A 28 -10.11 2.71 14.35
CA PHE A 28 -11.25 3.12 13.53
C PHE A 28 -10.87 3.68 12.16
N ASN A 29 -9.66 4.17 11.98
CA ASN A 29 -9.26 4.71 10.68
C ASN A 29 -9.13 3.58 9.64
N PRO A 30 -9.92 3.62 8.56
CA PRO A 30 -9.89 2.57 7.54
C PRO A 30 -8.56 2.49 6.78
N VAL A 31 -7.70 3.50 6.86
CA VAL A 31 -6.38 3.50 6.21
C VAL A 31 -5.53 2.30 6.62
N PHE A 32 -5.74 1.75 7.83
CA PHE A 32 -5.03 0.58 8.32
C PHE A 32 -5.49 -0.75 7.71
N GLY A 33 -6.54 -0.72 6.89
CA GLY A 33 -7.07 -1.91 6.23
C GLY A 33 -8.03 -2.73 7.09
N GLY A 34 -8.44 -3.88 6.57
CA GLY A 34 -9.35 -4.85 7.20
C GLY A 34 -8.63 -6.12 7.65
N THR A 35 -9.40 -6.99 8.29
CA THR A 35 -8.97 -8.33 8.70
C THR A 35 -9.60 -9.36 7.76
N PRO A 36 -8.85 -10.36 7.29
CA PRO A 36 -9.38 -11.43 6.44
C PRO A 36 -10.58 -12.14 7.07
N ASP A 37 -11.59 -12.44 6.27
CA ASP A 37 -12.72 -13.27 6.65
C ASP A 37 -12.32 -14.75 6.76
N ALA A 38 -13.27 -15.60 7.18
CA ALA A 38 -13.00 -17.03 7.38
C ALA A 38 -12.57 -17.73 6.07
N ALA A 39 -13.11 -17.34 4.92
CA ALA A 39 -12.77 -17.92 3.63
C ALA A 39 -11.35 -17.53 3.19
N SER A 40 -11.01 -16.25 3.28
CA SER A 40 -9.64 -15.77 3.03
C SER A 40 -8.65 -16.41 4.01
N MET A 41 -9.00 -16.50 5.30
CA MET A 41 -8.12 -17.12 6.31
C MET A 41 -7.87 -18.60 6.03
N ALA A 42 -8.88 -19.35 5.58
CA ALA A 42 -8.70 -20.75 5.20
C ALA A 42 -7.72 -20.92 4.02
N ARG A 43 -7.76 -19.99 3.05
CA ARG A 43 -6.77 -19.95 1.94
C ARG A 43 -5.37 -19.57 2.41
N ILE A 44 -5.28 -18.56 3.28
CA ILE A 44 -4.01 -18.13 3.88
C ILE A 44 -3.31 -19.30 4.58
N GLN A 45 -4.05 -20.07 5.40
CA GLN A 45 -3.51 -21.21 6.13
C GLN A 45 -3.02 -22.35 5.24
N GLN A 46 -3.47 -22.44 3.99
CA GLN A 46 -3.04 -23.43 3.01
C GLN A 46 -1.82 -22.99 2.20
N SER A 47 -1.47 -21.71 2.26
CA SER A 47 -0.31 -21.17 1.52
C SER A 47 1.00 -21.74 2.03
N ARG A 48 1.87 -22.15 1.10
CA ARG A 48 3.25 -22.60 1.40
C ARG A 48 4.12 -21.53 2.07
N ALA A 49 3.78 -20.28 1.85
CA ALA A 49 4.50 -19.13 2.43
C ALA A 49 4.01 -18.79 3.85
N PHE A 50 2.91 -19.40 4.34
CA PHE A 50 2.31 -19.08 5.63
C PHE A 50 2.71 -20.10 6.69
N ALA A 51 3.32 -19.64 7.79
CA ALA A 51 3.69 -20.46 8.94
C ALA A 51 3.70 -19.61 10.21
N GLY A 52 3.33 -20.19 11.36
CA GLY A 52 3.39 -19.50 12.65
C GLY A 52 2.64 -18.17 12.68
N GLU A 53 1.46 -18.11 12.07
CA GLU A 53 0.57 -16.94 12.00
C GLU A 53 1.03 -15.79 11.08
N MET A 54 2.06 -15.96 10.25
CA MET A 54 2.53 -14.95 9.32
C MET A 54 3.09 -15.55 8.04
N PHE A 55 3.19 -14.70 7.00
CA PHE A 55 3.87 -15.07 5.76
C PHE A 55 5.38 -14.92 5.89
N HIS A 56 6.11 -15.76 5.17
CA HIS A 56 7.56 -15.79 5.14
C HIS A 56 8.07 -15.81 3.70
N ASN A 57 9.26 -15.23 3.49
CA ASN A 57 9.99 -15.45 2.24
C ASN A 57 10.38 -16.93 2.13
N LEU A 58 10.15 -17.54 0.97
CA LEU A 58 10.49 -18.94 0.73
C LEU A 58 12.01 -19.20 0.73
N THR A 59 12.81 -18.15 0.58
CA THR A 59 14.25 -18.19 0.73
C THR A 59 14.65 -17.21 1.84
N PRO A 60 15.55 -17.58 2.77
CA PRO A 60 16.04 -16.67 3.78
C PRO A 60 16.50 -15.35 3.15
N THR A 61 15.96 -14.24 3.67
CA THR A 61 16.17 -12.94 3.05
C THR A 61 16.51 -11.91 4.12
N THR A 62 17.66 -11.26 3.96
CA THR A 62 18.02 -10.08 4.73
C THR A 62 17.29 -8.89 4.14
N LEU A 63 16.36 -8.30 4.91
CA LEU A 63 15.54 -7.18 4.45
C LEU A 63 16.25 -5.83 4.62
N GLN A 64 17.27 -5.78 5.47
CA GLN A 64 18.13 -4.61 5.65
C GLN A 64 19.56 -4.99 5.27
N THR A 65 20.08 -4.34 4.25
CA THR A 65 21.45 -4.53 3.75
C THR A 65 22.40 -3.41 4.21
N SER A 66 21.91 -2.48 5.06
CA SER A 66 22.73 -1.40 5.57
C SER A 66 23.80 -1.95 6.52
N GLU A 67 25.06 -1.79 6.17
CA GLU A 67 26.22 -1.99 7.05
C GLU A 67 26.32 -0.88 8.14
N GLY A 68 25.30 -0.05 8.28
CA GLY A 68 25.27 1.08 9.20
C GLY A 68 24.63 0.75 10.55
N GLU A 69 24.83 1.66 11.49
CA GLU A 69 24.20 1.62 12.80
C GLU A 69 22.67 1.47 12.71
N PRO A 70 22.03 0.69 13.60
CA PRO A 70 20.58 0.55 13.62
C PRO A 70 19.91 1.92 13.68
N MET A 71 18.88 2.12 12.86
CA MET A 71 18.13 3.37 12.86
C MET A 71 17.43 3.55 14.22
N THR A 72 17.91 4.49 15.02
CA THR A 72 17.30 4.86 16.28
C THR A 72 16.01 5.65 16.05
N LEU A 73 15.10 5.66 17.04
CA LEU A 73 13.89 6.51 16.98
C LEU A 73 14.27 7.99 16.76
N TRP A 74 15.37 8.45 17.38
CA TRP A 74 15.87 9.81 17.19
C TRP A 74 16.34 10.08 15.78
N SER A 75 17.14 9.19 15.19
CA SER A 75 17.60 9.35 13.80
C SER A 75 16.44 9.29 12.81
N TRP A 76 15.44 8.43 13.07
CA TRP A 76 14.22 8.36 12.28
C TRP A 76 13.42 9.67 12.36
N MET A 77 13.16 10.18 13.56
CA MET A 77 12.47 11.46 13.77
C MET A 77 13.23 12.62 13.10
N ASN A 78 14.54 12.68 13.31
CA ASN A 78 15.37 13.73 12.71
C ASN A 78 15.31 13.70 11.18
N ASN A 79 15.45 12.53 10.57
CA ASN A 79 15.35 12.38 9.11
C ASN A 79 13.94 12.66 8.54
N TYR A 80 12.91 12.49 9.36
CA TYR A 80 11.53 12.78 8.98
C TYR A 80 11.23 14.28 9.03
N PHE A 81 11.57 14.95 10.14
CA PHE A 81 11.28 16.38 10.37
C PHE A 81 12.33 17.33 9.80
N LEU A 82 13.59 16.89 9.74
CA LEU A 82 14.74 17.64 9.24
C LEU A 82 15.48 16.79 8.18
N PRO A 83 14.86 16.54 7.01
CA PRO A 83 15.46 15.68 6.01
C PRO A 83 16.79 16.25 5.52
N PRO A 84 17.75 15.39 5.16
CA PRO A 84 19.03 15.82 4.59
C PRO A 84 18.83 16.71 3.37
N THR A 85 19.75 17.65 3.18
CA THR A 85 19.76 18.53 2.00
C THR A 85 19.77 17.71 0.72
N GLY A 86 18.92 18.07 -0.24
CA GLY A 86 18.82 17.38 -1.53
C GLY A 86 17.92 16.13 -1.52
N LYS A 87 17.35 15.75 -0.38
CA LYS A 87 16.40 14.61 -0.32
C LYS A 87 15.13 14.88 -1.13
N ASN A 88 14.63 16.10 -1.12
CA ASN A 88 13.45 16.51 -1.85
C ASN A 88 13.83 17.36 -3.06
N PRO A 89 13.22 17.12 -4.23
CA PRO A 89 13.40 18.01 -5.39
C PRO A 89 12.92 19.42 -5.08
N THR A 90 13.70 20.42 -5.45
CA THR A 90 13.34 21.85 -5.31
C THR A 90 12.28 22.26 -6.31
N GLU A 91 12.33 21.68 -7.52
CA GLU A 91 11.40 21.91 -8.61
C GLU A 91 10.51 20.68 -8.86
N PRO A 92 9.30 20.86 -9.45
CA PRO A 92 8.48 19.73 -9.87
C PRO A 92 9.23 18.85 -10.88
N LEU A 93 9.16 17.53 -10.67
CA LEU A 93 9.78 16.57 -11.58
C LEU A 93 9.25 16.74 -13.01
N PRO A 94 10.10 16.66 -14.04
CA PRO A 94 9.66 16.64 -15.43
C PRO A 94 8.67 15.50 -15.66
N SER A 95 7.53 15.81 -16.24
CA SER A 95 6.51 14.82 -16.58
C SER A 95 5.73 15.28 -17.82
N ARG A 96 4.99 14.38 -18.43
CA ARG A 96 4.05 14.68 -19.53
C ARG A 96 2.64 14.36 -19.06
N ALA A 97 1.67 15.11 -19.57
CA ALA A 97 0.26 14.75 -19.40
C ALA A 97 -0.01 13.39 -20.05
N LEU A 98 -0.80 12.56 -19.39
CA LEU A 98 -1.22 11.27 -19.94
C LEU A 98 -2.18 11.53 -21.11
N ASP A 99 -1.77 11.13 -22.31
CA ASP A 99 -2.65 11.07 -23.47
C ASP A 99 -3.37 9.70 -23.49
N THR A 100 -4.59 9.68 -23.00
CA THR A 100 -5.39 8.44 -22.94
C THR A 100 -5.84 7.94 -24.31
N ALA A 101 -5.90 8.81 -25.33
CA ALA A 101 -6.25 8.44 -26.68
C ALA A 101 -5.09 7.76 -27.42
N ALA A 102 -3.85 8.06 -27.03
CA ALA A 102 -2.66 7.44 -27.59
C ALA A 102 -2.32 6.07 -26.99
N LEU A 103 -3.03 5.61 -25.97
CA LEU A 103 -2.80 4.31 -25.36
C LEU A 103 -3.16 3.18 -26.31
N LYS A 104 -2.20 2.30 -26.56
CA LYS A 104 -2.33 1.10 -27.39
C LYS A 104 -1.53 -0.04 -26.79
N ASP A 105 -1.67 -1.23 -27.33
CA ASP A 105 -0.88 -2.37 -26.89
C ASP A 105 0.63 -2.09 -26.99
N GLY A 106 1.34 -2.41 -25.90
CA GLY A 106 2.73 -2.05 -25.69
C GLY A 106 2.97 -0.66 -25.09
N SER A 107 1.90 0.15 -24.86
CA SER A 107 2.05 1.42 -24.14
C SER A 107 2.27 1.20 -22.66
N LEU A 108 3.16 2.01 -22.05
CA LEU A 108 3.44 2.07 -20.63
C LEU A 108 3.52 3.52 -20.17
N ALA A 109 2.85 3.87 -19.07
CA ALA A 109 2.98 5.15 -18.40
C ALA A 109 3.36 4.93 -16.94
N TRP A 110 4.48 5.50 -16.52
CA TRP A 110 4.97 5.45 -15.14
C TRP A 110 4.59 6.74 -14.40
N PHE A 111 3.93 6.61 -13.25
CA PHE A 111 3.45 7.74 -12.45
C PHE A 111 4.34 8.06 -11.25
N GLY A 112 5.40 7.32 -11.07
CA GLY A 112 6.33 7.41 -9.95
C GLY A 112 6.27 6.18 -9.06
N HIS A 113 7.34 5.95 -8.30
CA HIS A 113 7.54 4.77 -7.47
C HIS A 113 7.17 3.47 -8.22
N SER A 114 6.19 2.72 -7.75
CA SER A 114 5.72 1.46 -8.35
C SER A 114 4.44 1.60 -9.18
N SER A 115 3.89 2.82 -9.31
CA SER A 115 2.62 3.05 -10.00
C SER A 115 2.81 3.08 -11.52
N VAL A 116 2.31 2.04 -12.21
CA VAL A 116 2.48 1.86 -13.65
C VAL A 116 1.16 1.50 -14.31
N LEU A 117 0.77 2.26 -15.33
CA LEU A 117 -0.30 1.91 -16.27
C LEU A 117 0.33 1.28 -17.51
N PHE A 118 -0.20 0.14 -17.95
CA PHE A 118 0.19 -0.45 -19.23
C PHE A 118 -1.02 -1.05 -19.95
N GLN A 119 -0.91 -1.21 -21.26
CA GLN A 119 -1.91 -1.85 -22.08
C GLN A 119 -1.31 -3.02 -22.86
N THR A 120 -1.98 -4.17 -22.85
CA THR A 120 -1.62 -5.36 -23.63
C THR A 120 -2.88 -6.18 -23.95
N ALA A 121 -2.92 -6.80 -25.12
CA ALA A 121 -4.08 -7.55 -25.63
C ALA A 121 -5.41 -6.77 -25.49
N GLY A 122 -5.39 -5.48 -25.77
CA GLY A 122 -6.54 -4.59 -25.64
C GLY A 122 -6.97 -4.30 -24.20
N LYS A 123 -6.25 -4.80 -23.18
CA LYS A 123 -6.57 -4.65 -21.74
C LYS A 123 -5.65 -3.64 -21.07
N ARG A 124 -6.22 -2.80 -20.20
CA ARG A 124 -5.52 -1.78 -19.43
C ARG A 124 -5.35 -2.22 -17.97
N PHE A 125 -4.12 -2.22 -17.53
CA PHE A 125 -3.72 -2.64 -16.19
C PHE A 125 -3.06 -1.47 -15.46
N LEU A 126 -3.41 -1.27 -14.21
CA LEU A 126 -2.72 -0.35 -13.31
C LEU A 126 -2.12 -1.16 -12.14
N VAL A 127 -0.81 -1.02 -11.94
CA VAL A 127 -0.08 -1.68 -10.85
C VAL A 127 0.15 -0.69 -9.73
N ASP A 128 -0.04 -1.13 -8.49
CA ASP A 128 0.30 -0.44 -7.25
C ASP A 128 -0.02 1.07 -7.27
N PRO A 129 -1.32 1.45 -7.34
CA PRO A 129 -1.72 2.84 -7.54
C PRO A 129 -1.53 3.68 -6.28
N VAL A 130 -0.48 4.50 -6.25
CA VAL A 130 -0.21 5.48 -5.21
C VAL A 130 -0.14 6.88 -5.81
N PHE A 131 -1.14 7.69 -5.51
CA PHE A 131 -1.29 9.04 -6.07
C PHE A 131 -1.35 10.13 -4.99
N TYR A 132 -1.61 9.76 -3.74
CA TYR A 132 -1.85 10.73 -2.67
C TYR A 132 -0.87 10.59 -1.51
N ARG A 133 -0.77 9.39 -0.88
CA ARG A 133 0.06 9.21 0.32
C ARG A 133 0.59 7.81 0.51
N ALA A 134 1.88 7.73 0.77
CA ALA A 134 2.58 6.53 1.21
C ALA A 134 2.73 6.47 2.75
N THR A 135 1.69 6.91 3.49
CA THR A 135 1.70 6.89 4.97
C THR A 135 0.27 6.85 5.50
N PRO A 136 0.03 6.25 6.67
CA PRO A 136 -1.27 6.32 7.35
C PRO A 136 -1.53 7.68 7.99
N LEU A 137 -0.50 8.51 8.19
CA LEU A 137 -0.62 9.80 8.86
C LEU A 137 -1.35 10.82 7.97
N PRO A 138 -2.08 11.79 8.57
CA PRO A 138 -2.76 12.82 7.81
C PRO A 138 -1.82 13.85 7.16
N PHE A 139 -0.51 13.70 7.35
CA PHE A 139 0.55 14.56 6.82
C PHE A 139 1.74 13.72 6.33
N GLY A 140 2.60 14.29 5.48
CA GLY A 140 3.77 13.62 4.91
C GLY A 140 3.43 12.55 3.87
N GLY A 141 4.44 11.87 3.37
CA GLY A 141 4.33 10.73 2.46
C GLY A 141 3.71 11.04 1.09
N GLN A 142 3.61 12.31 0.69
CA GLN A 142 3.13 12.63 -0.66
C GLN A 142 4.20 12.29 -1.71
N PRO A 143 3.79 11.82 -2.89
CA PRO A 143 4.67 11.74 -4.05
C PRO A 143 5.30 13.10 -4.35
N PHE A 144 6.50 13.10 -4.91
CA PHE A 144 7.12 14.34 -5.38
C PHE A 144 6.23 15.04 -6.41
N ARG A 145 6.19 16.35 -6.34
CA ARG A 145 5.43 17.18 -7.30
C ARG A 145 5.91 16.90 -8.72
N GLN A 146 4.97 16.72 -9.62
CA GLN A 146 5.22 16.56 -11.06
C GLN A 146 4.74 17.81 -11.80
N LYS A 147 5.38 18.12 -12.93
CA LYS A 147 4.97 19.25 -13.78
C LYS A 147 3.57 19.06 -14.37
N HIS A 148 3.26 17.83 -14.74
CA HIS A 148 1.94 17.41 -15.24
C HIS A 148 1.46 16.18 -14.46
N PRO A 149 0.90 16.36 -13.24
CA PRO A 149 0.47 15.23 -12.44
C PRO A 149 -0.77 14.56 -13.04
N THR A 150 -0.77 13.23 -13.07
CA THR A 150 -1.96 12.43 -13.35
C THR A 150 -2.57 11.99 -12.03
N LEU A 151 -3.88 12.14 -11.87
CA LEU A 151 -4.63 11.70 -10.70
C LEU A 151 -5.68 10.64 -11.10
N PRO A 152 -6.18 9.82 -10.17
CA PRO A 152 -7.18 8.79 -10.44
C PRO A 152 -8.37 9.22 -11.27
N PRO A 153 -8.98 10.42 -11.07
CA PRO A 153 -10.08 10.87 -11.93
C PRO A 153 -9.72 11.02 -13.42
N ASN A 154 -8.45 11.31 -13.72
CA ASN A 154 -7.96 11.53 -15.08
C ASN A 154 -7.53 10.23 -15.79
N LEU A 155 -7.50 9.10 -15.08
CA LEU A 155 -7.17 7.80 -15.69
C LEU A 155 -8.35 7.28 -16.52
N PRO A 156 -8.09 6.54 -17.61
CA PRO A 156 -9.12 5.88 -18.38
C PRO A 156 -9.78 4.74 -17.59
N PRO A 157 -10.89 4.15 -18.07
CA PRO A 157 -11.38 2.87 -17.56
C PRO A 157 -10.27 1.82 -17.59
N LEU A 158 -10.18 1.03 -16.53
CA LEU A 158 -9.17 0.00 -16.30
C LEU A 158 -9.84 -1.37 -16.30
N ASP A 159 -9.28 -2.32 -17.04
CA ASP A 159 -9.75 -3.72 -16.97
C ASP A 159 -9.36 -4.36 -15.64
N ALA A 160 -8.14 -4.07 -15.16
CA ALA A 160 -7.71 -4.55 -13.85
C ALA A 160 -6.75 -3.60 -13.13
N VAL A 161 -6.78 -3.70 -11.78
CA VAL A 161 -5.75 -3.20 -10.88
C VAL A 161 -5.03 -4.39 -10.26
N LEU A 162 -3.70 -4.37 -10.30
CA LEU A 162 -2.83 -5.40 -9.74
C LEU A 162 -2.09 -4.81 -8.54
N ILE A 163 -2.21 -5.45 -7.39
CA ILE A 163 -1.50 -5.04 -6.16
C ILE A 163 -0.40 -6.03 -5.86
N SER A 164 0.82 -5.55 -5.64
CA SER A 164 1.96 -6.40 -5.29
C SER A 164 1.97 -6.76 -3.80
N HIS A 165 1.65 -5.81 -2.93
CA HIS A 165 1.54 -5.98 -1.48
C HIS A 165 0.85 -4.78 -0.83
N ASP A 166 0.71 -4.79 0.50
CA ASP A 166 -0.12 -3.84 1.23
C ASP A 166 0.59 -2.61 1.80
N HIS A 167 1.88 -2.38 1.55
CA HIS A 167 2.55 -1.18 2.02
C HIS A 167 1.90 0.10 1.48
N TYR A 168 2.04 1.20 2.22
CA TYR A 168 1.37 2.46 1.89
C TYR A 168 1.86 3.09 0.57
N ASP A 169 3.09 2.80 0.16
CA ASP A 169 3.71 3.23 -1.10
C ASP A 169 3.40 2.31 -2.29
N HIS A 170 2.54 1.27 -2.07
CA HIS A 170 2.01 0.38 -3.09
C HIS A 170 0.49 0.32 -3.10
N LEU A 171 -0.16 0.59 -1.96
CA LEU A 171 -1.60 0.48 -1.80
C LEU A 171 -2.18 1.71 -1.07
N ASP A 172 -2.58 2.71 -1.85
CA ASP A 172 -3.18 3.96 -1.39
C ASP A 172 -4.71 3.83 -1.33
N MET A 173 -5.27 3.88 -0.12
CA MET A 173 -6.71 3.76 0.12
C MET A 173 -7.54 4.78 -0.67
N ARG A 174 -7.08 6.04 -0.72
CA ARG A 174 -7.80 7.09 -1.43
C ARG A 174 -7.80 6.84 -2.93
N ALA A 175 -6.65 6.47 -3.49
CA ALA A 175 -6.53 6.13 -4.90
C ALA A 175 -7.45 4.95 -5.26
N ILE A 176 -7.45 3.87 -4.46
CA ILE A 176 -8.32 2.70 -4.68
C ILE A 176 -9.80 3.11 -4.69
N ARG A 177 -10.24 3.92 -3.73
CA ARG A 177 -11.65 4.38 -3.66
C ARG A 177 -12.07 5.22 -4.86
N GLU A 178 -11.21 6.12 -5.30
CA GLU A 178 -11.49 6.98 -6.46
C GLU A 178 -11.44 6.19 -7.79
N LEU A 179 -10.62 5.14 -7.86
CA LEU A 179 -10.52 4.26 -9.02
C LEU A 179 -11.68 3.26 -9.11
N ALA A 180 -12.25 2.83 -7.99
CA ALA A 180 -13.22 1.74 -7.91
C ALA A 180 -14.38 1.80 -8.94
N PRO A 181 -14.97 2.97 -9.27
CA PRO A 181 -16.04 3.07 -10.26
C PRO A 181 -15.60 2.72 -11.69
N LYS A 182 -14.32 2.86 -12.01
CA LYS A 182 -13.77 2.67 -13.35
C LYS A 182 -12.88 1.43 -13.50
N VAL A 183 -12.74 0.62 -12.43
CA VAL A 183 -11.97 -0.63 -12.43
C VAL A 183 -12.90 -1.81 -12.63
N GLY A 184 -12.59 -2.66 -13.61
CA GLY A 184 -13.29 -3.91 -13.86
C GLY A 184 -13.06 -4.91 -12.72
N HIS A 185 -11.79 -5.18 -12.38
CA HIS A 185 -11.42 -6.16 -11.36
C HIS A 185 -10.12 -5.83 -10.63
N PHE A 186 -9.96 -6.32 -9.40
CA PHE A 186 -8.76 -6.19 -8.58
C PHE A 186 -8.14 -7.57 -8.35
N TYR A 187 -6.86 -7.73 -8.67
CA TYR A 187 -6.09 -8.93 -8.36
C TYR A 187 -5.07 -8.58 -7.29
N VAL A 188 -5.11 -9.31 -6.19
CA VAL A 188 -4.35 -8.98 -4.98
C VAL A 188 -3.76 -10.23 -4.34
N PRO A 189 -2.65 -10.15 -3.60
CA PRO A 189 -2.14 -11.26 -2.81
C PRO A 189 -3.07 -11.62 -1.65
N LEU A 190 -2.95 -12.85 -1.13
CA LEU A 190 -3.73 -13.34 0.02
C LEU A 190 -3.67 -12.36 1.20
N GLY A 191 -4.83 -12.09 1.80
CA GLY A 191 -5.04 -11.18 2.93
C GLY A 191 -5.28 -9.73 2.54
N VAL A 192 -4.85 -9.28 1.35
CA VAL A 192 -5.03 -7.89 0.89
C VAL A 192 -6.48 -7.57 0.54
N LYS A 193 -7.27 -8.56 0.14
CA LYS A 193 -8.71 -8.42 -0.14
C LYS A 193 -9.46 -7.74 1.01
N ALA A 194 -9.14 -8.10 2.25
CA ALA A 194 -9.77 -7.53 3.43
C ALA A 194 -9.61 -6.00 3.52
N HIS A 195 -8.49 -5.46 3.05
CA HIS A 195 -8.28 -4.01 3.00
C HIS A 195 -9.23 -3.36 2.00
N LEU A 196 -9.31 -3.90 0.79
CA LEU A 196 -10.18 -3.40 -0.27
C LEU A 196 -11.66 -3.46 0.13
N GLN A 197 -12.09 -4.58 0.74
CA GLN A 197 -13.46 -4.74 1.26
C GLN A 197 -13.80 -3.67 2.32
N ARG A 198 -12.90 -3.42 3.29
CA ARG A 198 -13.06 -2.35 4.27
C ARG A 198 -13.16 -0.97 3.63
N TRP A 199 -12.58 -0.78 2.46
CA TRP A 199 -12.65 0.47 1.69
C TRP A 199 -13.87 0.56 0.78
N GLY A 200 -14.74 -0.45 0.78
CA GLY A 200 -16.01 -0.46 0.06
C GLY A 200 -15.94 -1.10 -1.33
N ILE A 201 -14.86 -1.82 -1.66
CA ILE A 201 -14.80 -2.58 -2.91
C ILE A 201 -15.62 -3.85 -2.76
N PRO A 202 -16.60 -4.13 -3.65
CA PRO A 202 -17.42 -5.33 -3.59
C PRO A 202 -16.59 -6.60 -3.74
N ASP A 203 -16.96 -7.65 -3.01
CA ASP A 203 -16.30 -8.96 -3.01
C ASP A 203 -16.11 -9.52 -4.42
N GLY A 204 -17.17 -9.51 -5.23
CA GLY A 204 -17.16 -10.02 -6.60
C GLY A 204 -16.22 -9.28 -7.57
N LYS A 205 -15.62 -8.15 -7.15
CA LYS A 205 -14.60 -7.42 -7.92
C LYS A 205 -13.16 -7.71 -7.47
N ILE A 206 -12.95 -8.65 -6.53
CA ILE A 206 -11.62 -8.90 -5.96
C ILE A 206 -11.29 -10.39 -6.07
N THR A 207 -10.15 -10.69 -6.66
CA THR A 207 -9.56 -12.03 -6.64
C THR A 207 -8.28 -12.00 -5.79
N GLU A 208 -8.29 -12.74 -4.67
CA GLU A 208 -7.07 -13.04 -3.94
C GLU A 208 -6.29 -14.14 -4.63
N MET A 209 -4.97 -14.05 -4.62
CA MET A 209 -4.10 -15.05 -5.24
C MET A 209 -2.95 -15.42 -4.30
N ASP A 210 -2.63 -16.71 -4.29
CA ASP A 210 -1.39 -17.22 -3.71
C ASP A 210 -0.26 -17.16 -4.76
N GLN A 211 0.96 -17.33 -4.32
CA GLN A 211 2.13 -17.37 -5.20
C GLN A 211 2.01 -18.54 -6.19
N LEU A 212 2.32 -18.27 -7.46
CA LEU A 212 2.18 -19.13 -8.64
C LEU A 212 0.75 -19.43 -9.06
N GLU A 213 -0.25 -18.93 -8.36
CA GLU A 213 -1.62 -18.97 -8.89
C GLU A 213 -1.76 -18.09 -10.13
N THR A 214 -2.67 -18.50 -11.01
CA THR A 214 -2.95 -17.82 -12.27
C THR A 214 -4.42 -17.47 -12.38
N ALA A 215 -4.71 -16.32 -13.00
CA ALA A 215 -6.06 -15.90 -13.35
C ALA A 215 -6.08 -15.44 -14.82
N GLY A 216 -7.19 -15.68 -15.53
CA GLY A 216 -7.40 -15.21 -16.88
C GLY A 216 -8.18 -13.91 -16.91
N LEU A 217 -7.81 -13.00 -17.83
CA LEU A 217 -8.58 -11.81 -18.15
C LEU A 217 -8.61 -11.62 -19.69
N GLY A 218 -9.61 -12.21 -20.34
CA GLY A 218 -9.59 -12.40 -21.79
C GLY A 218 -8.40 -13.25 -22.21
N ASP A 219 -7.60 -12.76 -23.15
CA ASP A 219 -6.40 -13.46 -23.66
C ASP A 219 -5.17 -13.26 -22.76
N VAL A 220 -5.29 -12.49 -21.67
CA VAL A 220 -4.18 -12.25 -20.74
C VAL A 220 -4.23 -13.24 -19.59
N LYS A 221 -3.11 -13.92 -19.34
CA LYS A 221 -2.88 -14.74 -18.15
C LYS A 221 -2.09 -13.93 -17.13
N LEU A 222 -2.68 -13.72 -15.97
CA LEU A 222 -2.04 -13.08 -14.82
C LEU A 222 -1.47 -14.16 -13.90
N THR A 223 -0.26 -13.99 -13.43
CA THR A 223 0.38 -14.89 -12.46
C THR A 223 0.99 -14.06 -11.33
N LEU A 224 0.64 -14.37 -10.08
CA LEU A 224 1.34 -13.81 -8.93
C LEU A 224 2.63 -14.60 -8.71
N THR A 225 3.77 -13.97 -8.93
CA THR A 225 5.09 -14.62 -8.77
C THR A 225 5.74 -14.27 -7.44
N TRP A 226 6.78 -15.00 -7.07
CA TRP A 226 7.50 -14.75 -5.83
C TRP A 226 8.31 -13.46 -5.91
N SER A 227 8.36 -12.77 -4.78
CA SER A 227 9.33 -11.70 -4.54
C SER A 227 9.90 -11.79 -3.14
N ARG A 228 11.06 -11.20 -2.91
CA ARG A 228 11.67 -11.10 -1.58
C ARG A 228 11.30 -9.77 -0.98
N HIS A 229 10.35 -9.79 -0.03
CA HIS A 229 9.85 -8.59 0.61
C HIS A 229 9.21 -8.90 1.97
N PHE A 230 8.38 -8.02 2.46
CA PHE A 230 7.54 -8.14 3.63
C PHE A 230 6.28 -7.31 3.44
N SER A 231 5.29 -7.46 4.32
CA SER A 231 4.04 -6.71 4.30
C SER A 231 3.72 -6.11 5.66
N GLY A 232 2.70 -5.28 5.73
CA GLY A 232 2.14 -4.75 6.96
C GLY A 232 1.75 -3.29 6.92
N ARG A 233 0.58 -2.98 7.51
CA ARG A 233 0.03 -1.63 7.63
C ARG A 233 -0.10 -1.15 9.08
N THR A 234 0.12 -2.05 10.06
CA THR A 234 0.06 -1.76 11.49
C THR A 234 1.30 -2.34 12.18
N PHE A 235 1.56 -1.91 13.40
CA PHE A 235 2.71 -2.43 14.16
C PHE A 235 2.64 -3.94 14.42
N ASP A 236 1.42 -4.47 14.61
CA ASP A 236 1.14 -5.89 14.81
C ASP A 236 0.75 -6.62 13.52
N GLY A 237 0.61 -5.88 12.42
CA GLY A 237 0.20 -6.39 11.11
C GLY A 237 1.33 -6.91 10.23
N ARG A 238 2.58 -6.92 10.72
CA ARG A 238 3.72 -7.37 9.92
C ARG A 238 3.51 -8.79 9.40
N ASN A 239 3.66 -8.95 8.09
CA ASN A 239 3.55 -10.23 7.38
C ASN A 239 2.20 -10.96 7.56
N LYS A 240 1.12 -10.24 7.87
CA LYS A 240 -0.23 -10.82 7.94
C LYS A 240 -0.91 -10.93 6.57
N THR A 241 -0.37 -10.27 5.55
CA THR A 241 -0.76 -10.39 4.14
C THR A 241 0.41 -10.89 3.32
N LEU A 242 0.12 -11.52 2.19
CA LEU A 242 1.14 -12.00 1.25
C LEU A 242 1.67 -10.84 0.39
N TRP A 243 2.81 -11.05 -0.24
CA TRP A 243 3.43 -10.18 -1.24
C TRP A 243 3.90 -10.98 -2.45
N GLY A 244 4.04 -10.30 -3.58
CA GLY A 244 4.50 -10.93 -4.80
C GLY A 244 4.78 -9.91 -5.91
N SER A 245 5.09 -10.42 -7.08
CA SER A 245 5.19 -9.68 -8.34
C SER A 245 4.25 -10.27 -9.38
N TRP A 246 3.94 -9.50 -10.40
CA TRP A 246 3.03 -9.93 -11.46
C TRP A 246 3.78 -10.23 -12.75
#